data_2dcf4bd90d5790d25f43736a1799b659
#
_entry.id   2dcf4bd90d5790d25f43736a1799b659
#
_cell.length_a   1.000
_cell.length_b   1.000
_cell.length_c   1.000
_cell.angle_alpha   90.00
_cell.angle_beta   90.00
_cell.angle_gamma   90.00
#
_symmetry.space_group_name_H-M   'P 1'
#
loop_
_entity.id
_entity.type
_entity.pdbx_description
1 polymer ?
#
loop_
_entity_poly.entity_id
_entity_poly.type
_entity_poly.pdbx_seq_one_letter_code
_entity_poly.pdbx_strand_id
1 'polypeptide(L)'
;MGILNSVGLQNPGVDAFIAGELPELRKHDVKIIANISGNTPEEYGGMCEKLSAAGVDMIEVNISCPNVKAGGLAYGTRPELAAEVTEIAKKNSTVPVMVKLSPNVTDITEIARAVEEAGADAISLINTIRGMRIDVNTRRPILKMNTGGLSGPAVLPVAVRMVWETANAVKIPILGMGGVSKGCLLYTSPSPRDR
;
A
#
# COMPACT_ATOMS: atom_id res chain seq x y z
N MET A 1 14.43 15.97 -2.15
CA MET A 1 13.92 16.24 -0.79
C MET A 1 12.97 15.11 -0.43
N GLY A 2 12.88 14.69 0.83
CA GLY A 2 12.01 13.62 1.31
C GLY A 2 11.31 14.01 2.61
N ILE A 3 10.28 13.25 2.98
CA ILE A 3 9.52 13.42 4.23
C ILE A 3 9.66 12.14 5.04
N LEU A 4 9.97 12.28 6.32
CA LEU A 4 10.03 11.17 7.27
C LEU A 4 8.88 11.31 8.28
N ASN A 5 8.04 10.27 8.43
CA ASN A 5 6.91 10.29 9.35
C ASN A 5 6.73 8.94 10.08
N SER A 6 6.03 9.00 11.21
CA SER A 6 5.60 7.84 12.00
C SER A 6 4.17 8.02 12.52
N VAL A 7 3.24 8.42 11.64
CA VAL A 7 1.86 8.77 12.01
C VAL A 7 1.05 7.56 12.48
N GLY A 8 1.25 6.37 11.90
CA GLY A 8 0.64 5.13 12.39
C GLY A 8 -0.81 4.92 11.98
N LEU A 9 -1.19 5.34 10.76
CA LEU A 9 -2.52 5.10 10.17
C LEU A 9 -3.69 5.66 11.00
N GLN A 10 -3.52 6.83 11.60
CA GLN A 10 -4.61 7.49 12.33
C GLN A 10 -5.80 7.73 11.41
N ASN A 11 -6.95 7.15 11.76
CA ASN A 11 -8.20 7.24 10.99
C ASN A 11 -9.40 6.93 11.90
N PRO A 12 -10.64 7.28 11.48
CA PRO A 12 -11.85 7.06 12.28
C PRO A 12 -12.36 5.61 12.28
N GLY A 13 -11.83 4.73 11.43
CA GLY A 13 -12.30 3.37 11.21
C GLY A 13 -13.30 3.23 10.06
N VAL A 14 -13.51 1.97 9.62
CA VAL A 14 -14.29 1.66 8.42
C VAL A 14 -15.77 2.10 8.53
N ASP A 15 -16.39 1.92 9.68
CA ASP A 15 -17.79 2.25 9.86
C ASP A 15 -18.04 3.77 9.82
N ALA A 16 -17.13 4.55 10.43
CA ALA A 16 -17.19 6.01 10.36
C ALA A 16 -16.91 6.52 8.94
N PHE A 17 -15.97 5.93 8.21
CA PHE A 17 -15.72 6.24 6.80
C PHE A 17 -16.95 5.99 5.94
N ILE A 18 -17.63 4.85 6.10
CA ILE A 18 -18.84 4.50 5.35
C ILE A 18 -19.98 5.47 5.65
N ALA A 19 -20.13 5.89 6.92
CA ALA A 19 -21.21 6.78 7.33
C ALA A 19 -20.95 8.26 6.99
N GLY A 20 -19.70 8.69 6.99
CA GLY A 20 -19.32 10.11 6.85
C GLY A 20 -18.70 10.45 5.51
N GLU A 21 -17.45 10.00 5.25
CA GLU A 21 -16.67 10.43 4.08
C GLU A 21 -17.18 9.84 2.77
N LEU A 22 -17.61 8.58 2.76
CA LEU A 22 -18.02 7.90 1.53
C LEU A 22 -19.23 8.59 0.85
N PRO A 23 -20.30 9.02 1.56
CA PRO A 23 -21.39 9.78 0.95
C PRO A 23 -20.95 11.11 0.34
N GLU A 24 -19.99 11.80 0.94
CA GLU A 24 -19.43 13.04 0.38
C GLU A 24 -18.63 12.77 -0.90
N LEU A 25 -17.76 11.75 -0.90
CA LEU A 25 -16.97 11.37 -2.07
C LEU A 25 -17.86 11.00 -3.26
N ARG A 26 -19.00 10.35 -3.01
CA ARG A 26 -19.96 9.96 -4.06
C ARG A 26 -20.67 11.14 -4.75
N LYS A 27 -20.62 12.34 -4.22
CA LYS A 27 -21.12 13.53 -4.89
C LYS A 27 -20.26 13.97 -6.07
N HIS A 28 -19.05 13.41 -6.18
CA HIS A 28 -18.10 13.72 -7.24
C HIS A 28 -18.02 12.56 -8.25
N ASP A 29 -17.80 12.89 -9.52
CA ASP A 29 -17.59 11.89 -10.58
C ASP A 29 -16.13 11.38 -10.53
N VAL A 30 -15.83 10.56 -9.51
CA VAL A 30 -14.52 9.96 -9.28
C VAL A 30 -14.66 8.50 -8.86
N LYS A 31 -13.62 7.69 -9.16
CA LYS A 31 -13.52 6.33 -8.65
C LYS A 31 -12.97 6.33 -7.23
N ILE A 32 -13.59 5.55 -6.37
CA ILE A 32 -13.25 5.47 -4.95
C ILE A 32 -12.49 4.16 -4.68
N ILE A 33 -11.22 4.30 -4.35
CA ILE A 33 -10.37 3.19 -3.91
C ILE A 33 -10.17 3.31 -2.41
N ALA A 34 -10.75 2.39 -1.63
CA ALA A 34 -10.62 2.39 -0.17
C ALA A 34 -9.35 1.64 0.26
N ASN A 35 -8.40 2.34 0.88
CA ASN A 35 -7.20 1.72 1.45
C ASN A 35 -7.50 1.21 2.87
N ILE A 36 -7.26 -0.09 3.10
CA ILE A 36 -7.50 -0.75 4.38
C ILE A 36 -6.22 -1.32 4.98
N SER A 37 -6.16 -1.36 6.31
CA SER A 37 -5.10 -2.04 7.06
C SER A 37 -5.67 -2.66 8.32
N GLY A 38 -5.34 -3.92 8.58
CA GLY A 38 -5.77 -4.69 9.74
C GLY A 38 -4.59 -5.29 10.50
N ASN A 39 -4.87 -5.87 11.66
CA ASN A 39 -3.89 -6.60 12.48
C ASN A 39 -3.97 -8.10 12.27
N THR A 40 -5.12 -8.61 11.83
CA THR A 40 -5.35 -10.03 11.53
C THR A 40 -5.99 -10.19 10.16
N PRO A 41 -5.85 -11.38 9.53
CA PRO A 41 -6.51 -11.67 8.25
C PRO A 41 -8.04 -11.50 8.31
N GLU A 42 -8.67 -11.83 9.44
CA GLU A 42 -10.12 -11.70 9.65
C GLU A 42 -10.57 -10.23 9.65
N GLU A 43 -9.76 -9.32 10.22
CA GLU A 43 -10.02 -7.88 10.16
C GLU A 43 -10.02 -7.37 8.71
N TYR A 44 -9.08 -7.82 7.88
CA TYR A 44 -9.07 -7.51 6.45
C TYR A 44 -10.33 -8.01 5.75
N GLY A 45 -10.73 -9.27 6.02
CA GLY A 45 -11.95 -9.87 5.47
C GLY A 45 -13.20 -9.07 5.84
N GLY A 46 -13.38 -8.75 7.12
CA GLY A 46 -14.51 -7.97 7.61
C GLY A 46 -14.60 -6.56 7.02
N MET A 47 -13.45 -5.89 6.82
CA MET A 47 -13.42 -4.58 6.14
C MET A 47 -13.77 -4.72 4.65
N CYS A 48 -13.29 -5.76 3.97
CA CYS A 48 -13.63 -6.02 2.58
C CYS A 48 -15.13 -6.23 2.38
N GLU A 49 -15.78 -7.02 3.23
CA GLU A 49 -17.22 -7.25 3.19
C GLU A 49 -18.00 -5.93 3.36
N LYS A 50 -17.68 -5.15 4.39
CA LYS A 50 -18.35 -3.86 4.67
C LYS A 50 -18.18 -2.86 3.52
N LEU A 51 -16.97 -2.69 3.00
CA LEU A 51 -16.68 -1.75 1.92
C LEU A 51 -17.29 -2.17 0.59
N SER A 52 -17.31 -3.48 0.29
CA SER A 52 -18.00 -4.02 -0.88
C SER A 52 -19.51 -3.74 -0.81
N ALA A 53 -20.14 -4.03 0.34
CA ALA A 53 -21.57 -3.73 0.56
C ALA A 53 -21.85 -2.22 0.49
N ALA A 54 -20.92 -1.39 0.95
CA ALA A 54 -21.01 0.06 0.85
C ALA A 54 -20.78 0.58 -0.58
N GLY A 55 -20.26 -0.25 -1.52
CA GLY A 55 -20.17 0.05 -2.95
C GLY A 55 -18.99 0.94 -3.33
N VAL A 56 -17.83 0.81 -2.72
CA VAL A 56 -16.59 1.39 -3.24
C VAL A 56 -16.24 0.74 -4.58
N ASP A 57 -15.44 1.42 -5.42
CA ASP A 57 -15.09 0.88 -6.74
C ASP A 57 -13.96 -0.18 -6.67
N MET A 58 -13.08 -0.09 -5.67
CA MET A 58 -11.94 -1.00 -5.45
C MET A 58 -11.48 -0.92 -3.99
N ILE A 59 -10.89 -1.99 -3.50
CA ILE A 59 -10.26 -2.04 -2.17
C ILE A 59 -8.75 -2.20 -2.34
N GLU A 60 -7.97 -1.31 -1.71
CA GLU A 60 -6.52 -1.42 -1.62
C GLU A 60 -6.13 -2.02 -0.26
N VAL A 61 -5.65 -3.26 -0.27
CA VAL A 61 -5.19 -3.99 0.93
C VAL A 61 -3.76 -3.60 1.25
N ASN A 62 -3.56 -2.83 2.30
CA ASN A 62 -2.24 -2.36 2.72
C ASN A 62 -1.60 -3.37 3.68
N ILE A 63 -0.80 -4.29 3.14
CA ILE A 63 -0.06 -5.30 3.90
C ILE A 63 1.29 -4.80 4.43
N SER A 64 1.63 -3.53 4.23
CA SER A 64 3.00 -3.02 4.40
C SER A 64 3.15 -1.99 5.53
N CYS A 65 2.20 -1.89 6.46
CA CYS A 65 2.27 -0.89 7.52
C CYS A 65 3.31 -1.25 8.59
N PRO A 66 4.42 -0.50 8.71
CA PRO A 66 5.47 -0.79 9.68
C PRO A 66 5.09 -0.42 11.12
N ASN A 67 3.96 0.27 11.31
CA ASN A 67 3.57 0.88 12.57
C ASN A 67 2.48 0.09 13.32
N VAL A 68 2.04 -1.05 12.79
CA VAL A 68 1.06 -1.92 13.44
C VAL A 68 1.79 -2.95 14.29
N LYS A 69 1.49 -2.96 15.59
CA LYS A 69 2.24 -3.72 16.61
C LYS A 69 2.20 -5.25 16.46
N ALA A 70 1.28 -5.81 15.68
CA ALA A 70 1.06 -7.25 15.67
C ALA A 70 1.06 -7.95 14.29
N GLY A 71 1.02 -7.27 13.17
CA GLY A 71 0.83 -7.98 11.91
C GLY A 71 1.39 -7.31 10.65
N GLY A 72 1.22 -6.01 10.50
CA GLY A 72 1.39 -5.33 9.23
C GLY A 72 2.77 -5.46 8.56
N LEU A 73 3.86 -5.48 9.32
CA LEU A 73 5.21 -5.66 8.74
C LEU A 73 5.43 -7.11 8.30
N ALA A 74 4.90 -8.08 9.04
CA ALA A 74 5.04 -9.50 8.72
C ALA A 74 4.32 -9.86 7.42
N TYR A 75 3.10 -9.35 7.22
CA TYR A 75 2.32 -9.61 5.99
C TYR A 75 3.00 -9.07 4.73
N GLY A 76 3.67 -7.93 4.81
CA GLY A 76 4.34 -7.31 3.66
C GLY A 76 5.75 -7.81 3.37
N THR A 77 6.33 -8.68 4.22
CA THR A 77 7.71 -9.17 4.07
C THR A 77 7.82 -10.68 3.87
N ARG A 78 6.71 -11.40 3.97
CA ARG A 78 6.65 -12.87 3.82
C ARG A 78 5.60 -13.24 2.77
N PRO A 79 6.00 -13.95 1.68
CA PRO A 79 5.09 -14.32 0.61
C PRO A 79 3.85 -15.08 1.10
N GLU A 80 4.01 -16.03 2.03
CA GLU A 80 2.94 -16.88 2.54
C GLU A 80 1.88 -16.06 3.27
N LEU A 81 2.31 -15.09 4.08
CA LEU A 81 1.39 -14.23 4.83
C LEU A 81 0.71 -13.19 3.93
N ALA A 82 1.41 -12.71 2.90
CA ALA A 82 0.83 -11.84 1.89
C ALA A 82 -0.27 -12.55 1.09
N ALA A 83 -0.02 -13.81 0.71
CA ALA A 83 -1.00 -14.66 0.04
C ALA A 83 -2.23 -14.91 0.92
N GLU A 84 -2.06 -15.30 2.19
CA GLU A 84 -3.14 -15.55 3.14
C GLU A 84 -4.09 -14.36 3.27
N VAL A 85 -3.55 -13.16 3.51
CA VAL A 85 -4.36 -11.93 3.61
C VAL A 85 -5.06 -11.62 2.30
N THR A 86 -4.39 -11.84 1.16
CA THR A 86 -4.97 -11.61 -0.16
C THR A 86 -6.14 -12.55 -0.43
N GLU A 87 -6.00 -13.84 -0.15
CA GLU A 87 -7.07 -14.84 -0.31
C GLU A 87 -8.30 -14.49 0.52
N ILE A 88 -8.09 -14.10 1.79
CA ILE A 88 -9.19 -13.71 2.68
C ILE A 88 -9.86 -12.43 2.19
N ALA A 89 -9.10 -11.44 1.76
CA ALA A 89 -9.64 -10.21 1.18
C ALA A 89 -10.47 -10.50 -0.07
N LYS A 90 -9.95 -11.34 -0.99
CA LYS A 90 -10.67 -11.74 -2.21
C LYS A 90 -11.94 -12.51 -1.91
N LYS A 91 -11.91 -13.44 -0.97
CA LYS A 91 -13.10 -14.25 -0.57
C LYS A 91 -14.23 -13.37 -0.04
N ASN A 92 -13.91 -12.27 0.63
CA ASN A 92 -14.87 -11.38 1.30
C ASN A 92 -15.15 -10.09 0.51
N SER A 93 -14.61 -9.96 -0.71
CA SER A 93 -14.82 -8.79 -1.57
C SER A 93 -15.64 -9.14 -2.81
N THR A 94 -16.63 -8.31 -3.12
CA THR A 94 -17.37 -8.36 -4.40
C THR A 94 -16.87 -7.32 -5.40
N VAL A 95 -15.89 -6.49 -5.01
CA VAL A 95 -15.23 -5.50 -5.86
C VAL A 95 -13.77 -5.90 -6.07
N PRO A 96 -13.07 -5.35 -7.09
CA PRO A 96 -11.66 -5.64 -7.31
C PRO A 96 -10.81 -5.35 -6.08
N VAL A 97 -9.81 -6.21 -5.83
CA VAL A 97 -8.84 -6.10 -4.74
C VAL A 97 -7.45 -5.82 -5.29
N MET A 98 -6.88 -4.70 -4.89
CA MET A 98 -5.50 -4.30 -5.16
C MET A 98 -4.66 -4.49 -3.89
N VAL A 99 -3.46 -5.07 -4.00
CA VAL A 99 -2.58 -5.29 -2.84
C VAL A 99 -1.41 -4.31 -2.87
N LYS A 100 -1.22 -3.56 -1.78
CA LYS A 100 -0.14 -2.57 -1.66
C LYS A 100 1.10 -3.17 -1.03
N LEU A 101 2.18 -3.25 -1.83
CA LEU A 101 3.43 -3.89 -1.45
C LEU A 101 4.40 -2.95 -0.72
N SER A 102 5.20 -3.56 0.17
CA SER A 102 6.27 -2.90 0.91
C SER A 102 7.57 -2.86 0.09
N PRO A 103 8.31 -1.73 0.08
CA PRO A 103 9.66 -1.68 -0.47
C PRO A 103 10.73 -2.26 0.47
N ASN A 104 10.36 -2.65 1.69
CA ASN A 104 11.30 -3.04 2.74
C ASN A 104 11.54 -4.56 2.71
N VAL A 105 11.82 -5.08 1.53
CA VAL A 105 12.10 -6.49 1.22
C VAL A 105 13.34 -6.60 0.33
N THR A 106 13.96 -7.75 0.31
CA THR A 106 15.12 -8.02 -0.54
C THR A 106 14.71 -8.19 -1.99
N ASP A 107 13.68 -8.99 -2.24
CA ASP A 107 13.08 -9.22 -3.56
C ASP A 107 11.55 -8.98 -3.47
N ILE A 108 11.09 -7.92 -4.13
CA ILE A 108 9.67 -7.57 -4.17
C ILE A 108 8.88 -8.50 -5.10
N THR A 109 9.55 -9.16 -6.04
CA THR A 109 8.89 -10.02 -7.02
C THR A 109 8.34 -11.30 -6.39
N GLU A 110 8.97 -11.81 -5.33
CA GLU A 110 8.45 -12.95 -4.57
C GLU A 110 7.08 -12.65 -3.95
N ILE A 111 6.95 -11.49 -3.30
CA ILE A 111 5.67 -11.05 -2.73
C ILE A 111 4.64 -10.79 -3.85
N ALA A 112 5.08 -10.16 -4.95
CA ALA A 112 4.19 -9.84 -6.06
C ALA A 112 3.58 -11.10 -6.70
N ARG A 113 4.38 -12.15 -6.93
CA ARG A 113 3.88 -13.44 -7.43
C ARG A 113 2.90 -14.09 -6.46
N ALA A 114 3.24 -14.10 -5.17
CA ALA A 114 2.40 -14.71 -4.14
C ALA A 114 1.00 -14.06 -4.07
N VAL A 115 0.92 -12.72 -4.15
CA VAL A 115 -0.39 -12.03 -4.13
C VAL A 115 -1.15 -12.19 -5.45
N GLU A 116 -0.47 -12.28 -6.61
CA GLU A 116 -1.10 -12.60 -7.89
C GLU A 116 -1.69 -14.01 -7.87
N GLU A 117 -0.94 -15.01 -7.42
CA GLU A 117 -1.38 -16.40 -7.28
C GLU A 117 -2.55 -16.54 -6.30
N ALA A 118 -2.57 -15.73 -5.24
CA ALA A 118 -3.67 -15.64 -4.28
C ALA A 118 -4.92 -14.90 -4.80
N GLY A 119 -4.89 -14.41 -6.06
CA GLY A 119 -6.04 -13.87 -6.76
C GLY A 119 -6.22 -12.35 -6.65
N ALA A 120 -5.19 -11.59 -6.33
CA ALA A 120 -5.24 -10.13 -6.43
C ALA A 120 -5.59 -9.68 -7.87
N ASP A 121 -6.44 -8.66 -8.00
CA ASP A 121 -6.80 -8.10 -9.31
C ASP A 121 -5.80 -7.06 -9.80
N ALA A 122 -5.06 -6.44 -8.87
CA ALA A 122 -4.01 -5.47 -9.16
C ALA A 122 -2.99 -5.40 -8.02
N ILE A 123 -1.85 -4.80 -8.29
CA ILE A 123 -0.81 -4.50 -7.30
C ILE A 123 -0.56 -2.99 -7.28
N SER A 124 -0.42 -2.40 -6.10
CA SER A 124 0.14 -1.06 -5.94
C SER A 124 1.49 -1.12 -5.22
N LEU A 125 2.43 -0.30 -5.63
CA LEU A 125 3.74 -0.16 -5.00
C LEU A 125 4.39 1.18 -5.37
N ILE A 126 5.16 1.78 -4.49
CA ILE A 126 5.66 1.27 -3.22
C ILE A 126 5.01 1.99 -2.02
N ASN A 127 4.98 1.33 -0.87
CA ASN A 127 4.79 2.03 0.40
C ASN A 127 6.10 2.76 0.78
N THR A 128 6.17 3.37 1.96
CA THR A 128 7.31 4.14 2.43
C THR A 128 8.53 3.26 2.75
N ILE A 129 9.73 3.78 2.44
CA ILE A 129 10.99 3.13 2.81
C ILE A 129 11.28 3.42 4.28
N ARG A 130 11.67 2.41 5.04
CA ARG A 130 12.03 2.59 6.46
C ARG A 130 13.31 3.42 6.58
N GLY A 131 13.24 4.49 7.37
CA GLY A 131 14.35 5.42 7.59
C GLY A 131 14.41 5.94 9.01
N MET A 132 15.49 6.68 9.30
CA MET A 132 15.73 7.33 10.58
C MET A 132 16.46 8.66 10.35
N ARG A 133 16.19 9.63 11.20
CA ARG A 133 16.97 10.88 11.26
C ARG A 133 17.34 11.19 12.69
N ILE A 134 18.60 11.59 12.90
CA ILE A 134 19.14 12.00 14.20
C ILE A 134 19.34 13.52 14.19
N ASP A 135 18.90 14.18 15.25
CA ASP A 135 19.23 15.57 15.53
C ASP A 135 20.67 15.64 16.03
N VAL A 136 21.52 16.35 15.32
CA VAL A 136 22.96 16.46 15.61
C VAL A 136 23.26 17.20 16.91
N ASN A 137 22.39 18.11 17.33
CA ASN A 137 22.56 18.90 18.56
C ASN A 137 22.18 18.10 19.80
N THR A 138 21.01 17.45 19.76
CA THR A 138 20.50 16.63 20.87
C THR A 138 21.03 15.21 20.85
N ARG A 139 21.61 14.74 19.73
CA ARG A 139 22.08 13.37 19.48
C ARG A 139 21.00 12.32 19.70
N ARG A 140 19.73 12.68 19.44
CA ARG A 140 18.56 11.81 19.58
C ARG A 140 17.81 11.67 18.25
N PRO A 141 17.06 10.57 18.08
CA PRO A 141 16.14 10.45 16.95
C PRO A 141 15.12 11.60 16.95
N ILE A 142 14.83 12.14 15.75
CA ILE A 142 13.83 13.20 15.59
C ILE A 142 12.41 12.65 15.81
N LEU A 143 12.16 11.42 15.36
CA LEU A 143 10.87 10.77 15.57
C LEU A 143 10.83 10.06 16.92
N LYS A 144 9.72 10.21 17.66
CA LYS A 144 9.49 9.53 18.94
C LYS A 144 9.61 8.01 18.83
N MET A 145 9.24 7.42 17.67
CA MET A 145 9.35 5.98 17.38
C MET A 145 10.72 5.56 16.86
N ASN A 146 11.74 6.44 16.92
CA ASN A 146 13.10 6.31 16.41
C ASN A 146 13.14 6.21 14.87
N THR A 147 12.37 5.32 14.26
CA THR A 147 12.28 5.11 12.82
C THR A 147 10.90 5.51 12.29
N GLY A 148 10.82 5.74 10.99
CA GLY A 148 9.56 6.05 10.31
C GLY A 148 9.64 5.74 8.82
N GLY A 149 8.56 6.03 8.11
CA GLY A 149 8.48 5.89 6.66
C GLY A 149 9.04 7.10 5.95
N LEU A 150 9.99 6.90 5.04
CA LEU A 150 10.53 7.90 4.12
C LEU A 150 9.70 7.90 2.83
N SER A 151 9.24 9.09 2.43
CA SER A 151 8.51 9.35 1.18
C SER A 151 9.00 10.62 0.49
N GLY A 152 8.36 11.00 -0.62
CA GLY A 152 8.68 12.19 -1.40
C GLY A 152 9.67 11.93 -2.54
N PRO A 153 10.12 12.98 -3.26
CA PRO A 153 10.93 12.84 -4.49
C PRO A 153 12.19 11.98 -4.35
N ALA A 154 12.76 11.91 -3.15
CA ALA A 154 13.98 11.13 -2.89
C ALA A 154 13.82 9.61 -3.11
N VAL A 155 12.59 9.07 -3.04
CA VAL A 155 12.36 7.64 -3.21
C VAL A 155 12.03 7.24 -4.65
N LEU A 156 11.87 8.20 -5.58
CA LEU A 156 11.48 7.93 -6.97
C LEU A 156 12.35 6.87 -7.66
N PRO A 157 13.70 6.92 -7.62
CA PRO A 157 14.51 5.90 -8.31
C PRO A 157 14.29 4.48 -7.78
N VAL A 158 14.02 4.35 -6.48
CA VAL A 158 13.70 3.06 -5.85
C VAL A 158 12.32 2.58 -6.28
N ALA A 159 11.32 3.47 -6.29
CA ALA A 159 9.98 3.16 -6.74
C ALA A 159 9.96 2.70 -8.21
N VAL A 160 10.63 3.42 -9.11
CA VAL A 160 10.74 3.08 -10.53
C VAL A 160 11.36 1.69 -10.73
N ARG A 161 12.47 1.39 -10.04
CA ARG A 161 13.11 0.07 -10.10
C ARG A 161 12.14 -1.04 -9.67
N MET A 162 11.51 -0.89 -8.51
CA MET A 162 10.60 -1.91 -7.97
C MET A 162 9.34 -2.10 -8.84
N VAL A 163 8.79 -1.03 -9.40
CA VAL A 163 7.68 -1.11 -10.37
C VAL A 163 8.11 -1.88 -11.61
N TRP A 164 9.30 -1.60 -12.14
CA TRP A 164 9.84 -2.30 -13.31
C TRP A 164 10.06 -3.79 -13.04
N GLU A 165 10.69 -4.14 -11.90
CA GLU A 165 10.90 -5.54 -11.48
C GLU A 165 9.57 -6.29 -11.34
N THR A 166 8.59 -5.68 -10.65
CA THR A 166 7.26 -6.26 -10.46
C THR A 166 6.53 -6.45 -11.79
N ALA A 167 6.59 -5.47 -12.69
CA ALA A 167 5.92 -5.54 -13.99
C ALA A 167 6.47 -6.64 -14.91
N ASN A 168 7.74 -7.02 -14.73
CA ASN A 168 8.32 -8.17 -15.43
C ASN A 168 8.01 -9.52 -14.74
N ALA A 169 7.51 -9.50 -13.50
CA ALA A 169 7.27 -10.70 -12.71
C ALA A 169 5.82 -11.18 -12.70
N VAL A 170 4.85 -10.27 -12.89
CA VAL A 170 3.40 -10.54 -12.81
C VAL A 170 2.67 -10.07 -14.06
N LYS A 171 1.43 -10.54 -14.25
CA LYS A 171 0.57 -10.21 -15.41
C LYS A 171 -0.56 -9.24 -15.06
N ILE A 172 -0.92 -9.12 -13.78
CA ILE A 172 -1.99 -8.23 -13.33
C ILE A 172 -1.56 -6.76 -13.38
N PRO A 173 -2.50 -5.82 -13.49
CA PRO A 173 -2.22 -4.38 -13.53
C PRO A 173 -1.43 -3.88 -12.32
N ILE A 174 -0.57 -2.89 -12.56
CA ILE A 174 0.27 -2.27 -11.53
C ILE A 174 -0.01 -0.78 -11.45
N LEU A 175 -0.27 -0.29 -10.25
CA LEU A 175 -0.34 1.12 -9.90
C LEU A 175 0.98 1.55 -9.23
N GLY A 176 1.89 2.15 -10.01
CA GLY A 176 3.17 2.68 -9.51
C GLY A 176 2.96 3.97 -8.72
N MET A 177 3.55 4.04 -7.54
CA MET A 177 3.58 5.24 -6.69
C MET A 177 4.90 5.36 -5.94
N GLY A 178 5.23 6.57 -5.51
CA GLY A 178 6.43 6.88 -4.73
C GLY A 178 7.33 7.91 -5.44
N GLY A 179 7.36 9.12 -4.89
CA GLY A 179 8.24 10.19 -5.35
C GLY A 179 7.79 10.94 -6.61
N VAL A 180 6.64 10.60 -7.20
CA VAL A 180 6.04 11.35 -8.31
C VAL A 180 5.58 12.71 -7.79
N SER A 181 6.29 13.78 -8.14
CA SER A 181 6.08 15.14 -7.62
C SER A 181 5.74 16.17 -8.70
N LYS A 182 5.79 15.79 -9.96
CA LYS A 182 5.48 16.64 -11.13
C LYS A 182 4.78 15.81 -12.19
N GLY A 183 3.83 16.41 -12.92
CA GLY A 183 3.08 15.73 -13.98
C GLY A 183 3.96 15.15 -15.11
N CYS A 184 5.09 15.80 -15.43
CA CYS A 184 6.02 15.29 -16.45
C CYS A 184 6.64 13.93 -16.09
N LEU A 185 6.72 13.57 -14.82
CA LEU A 185 7.26 12.25 -14.38
C LEU A 185 6.34 11.11 -14.77
N LEU A 186 5.03 11.36 -14.99
CA LEU A 186 4.09 10.34 -15.46
C LEU A 186 4.37 9.91 -16.90
N TYR A 187 4.98 10.79 -17.70
CA TYR A 187 5.30 10.53 -19.11
C TYR A 187 6.74 10.04 -19.33
N THR A 188 7.62 10.30 -18.36
CA THR A 188 9.05 9.94 -18.45
C THR A 188 9.39 8.68 -17.66
N SER A 189 8.49 8.20 -16.82
CA SER A 189 8.62 6.89 -16.17
C SER A 189 8.34 5.80 -17.20
N PRO A 190 9.30 4.89 -17.50
CA PRO A 190 9.08 3.85 -18.50
C PRO A 190 7.90 2.98 -18.09
N SER A 191 6.83 3.03 -18.89
CA SER A 191 5.73 2.08 -18.75
C SER A 191 6.18 0.72 -19.28
N PRO A 192 5.89 -0.39 -18.59
CA PRO A 192 6.14 -1.73 -19.13
C PRO A 192 5.40 -2.02 -20.43
N ARG A 193 4.41 -1.19 -20.80
CA ARG A 193 3.62 -1.31 -22.04
C ARG A 193 4.29 -0.67 -23.26
N ASP A 194 5.38 0.05 -23.09
CA ASP A 194 6.09 0.74 -24.18
C ASP A 194 7.20 -0.12 -24.82
N ARG A 195 7.11 -1.45 -24.67
CA ARG A 195 7.99 -2.43 -25.32
C ARG A 195 7.21 -3.36 -26.26
#